data_224ca012b1987e6c5bd2438ad4bdf468
#
_entry.id   224ca012b1987e6c5bd2438ad4bdf468
#
_cell.length_a   1.000
_cell.length_b   1.000
_cell.length_c   1.000
_cell.angle_alpha   90.00
_cell.angle_beta   90.00
_cell.angle_gamma   90.00
#
_symmetry.space_group_name_H-M   'P 1'
#
loop_
_entity.id
_entity.type
_entity.pdbx_description
1 polymer ?
#
loop_
_entity_poly.entity_id
_entity_poly.type
_entity_poly.pdbx_seq_one_letter_code
_entity_poly.pdbx_strand_id
1 'polypeptide(L)'
;MDYEFTLKFKLPESESDADAVIEKLGAAGCTDALVGVGTPGRVALDFTRAGKSAKEAVRTALRDVRKAIPGAELVEAGPDFVGVTDVAEYAGVTRQNIRKLIVVHSNDFPPAIHDGSASVWHLAAVLKWFKDRGTRPVEPTLMEVAEVAMHLNITRQTKLLSPRLYKELEPLV
;
A
#
# COMPACT_ATOMS: atom_id res chain seq x y z
N MET A 1 7.54 -10.84 -14.36
CA MET A 1 7.13 -11.32 -13.03
C MET A 1 5.77 -10.75 -12.74
N ASP A 2 4.95 -11.46 -11.97
CA ASP A 2 3.65 -10.95 -11.54
C ASP A 2 3.81 -10.27 -10.18
N TYR A 3 3.17 -9.12 -10.04
CA TYR A 3 3.17 -8.31 -8.84
C TYR A 3 1.76 -8.22 -8.29
N GLU A 4 1.60 -8.55 -7.02
CA GLU A 4 0.31 -8.49 -6.31
C GLU A 4 0.27 -7.22 -5.47
N PHE A 5 -0.73 -6.37 -5.69
CA PHE A 5 -0.90 -5.11 -4.97
C PHE A 5 -2.36 -4.63 -5.00
N THR A 6 -2.72 -3.86 -3.99
CA THR A 6 -4.05 -3.24 -3.89
C THR A 6 -3.95 -1.74 -4.13
N LEU A 7 -4.88 -1.19 -4.92
CA LEU A 7 -5.07 0.25 -5.06
C LEU A 7 -6.49 0.62 -4.65
N LYS A 8 -6.62 1.53 -3.69
CA LYS A 8 -7.92 2.04 -3.22
C LYS A 8 -8.13 3.46 -3.72
N PHE A 9 -9.30 3.73 -4.29
CA PHE A 9 -9.65 5.04 -4.83
C PHE A 9 -10.94 5.59 -4.22
N LYS A 10 -10.99 6.90 -4.12
CA LYS A 10 -12.22 7.67 -3.99
C LYS A 10 -12.68 8.02 -5.41
N LEU A 11 -13.95 7.74 -5.69
CA LEU A 11 -14.58 8.02 -6.98
C LEU A 11 -15.23 9.41 -6.96
N PRO A 12 -15.30 10.11 -8.12
CA PRO A 12 -16.11 11.32 -8.24
C PRO A 12 -17.60 10.97 -8.08
N GLU A 13 -18.42 11.94 -7.64
CA GLU A 13 -19.85 11.75 -7.38
C GLU A 13 -20.64 11.27 -8.62
N SER A 14 -20.16 11.57 -9.82
CA SER A 14 -20.74 11.09 -11.07
C SER A 14 -20.64 9.58 -11.28
N GLU A 15 -19.77 8.91 -10.53
CA GLU A 15 -19.51 7.47 -10.61
C GLU A 15 -20.18 6.71 -9.46
N SER A 16 -21.52 6.78 -9.41
CA SER A 16 -22.31 6.16 -8.34
C SER A 16 -22.79 4.74 -8.66
N ASP A 17 -22.77 4.34 -9.93
CA ASP A 17 -23.19 3.00 -10.37
C ASP A 17 -21.99 2.05 -10.37
N ALA A 18 -22.06 1.06 -9.47
CA ALA A 18 -21.00 0.07 -9.29
C ALA A 18 -20.76 -0.80 -10.54
N ASP A 19 -21.81 -1.20 -11.23
CA ASP A 19 -21.71 -2.07 -12.42
C ASP A 19 -21.06 -1.29 -13.57
N ALA A 20 -21.45 -0.03 -13.77
CA ALA A 20 -20.84 0.85 -14.76
C ALA A 20 -19.34 1.12 -14.45
N VAL A 21 -18.97 1.25 -13.18
CA VAL A 21 -17.56 1.40 -12.76
C VAL A 21 -16.75 0.15 -13.11
N ILE A 22 -17.27 -1.04 -12.83
CA ILE A 22 -16.60 -2.31 -13.16
C ILE A 22 -16.42 -2.46 -14.66
N GLU A 23 -17.44 -2.16 -15.46
CA GLU A 23 -17.39 -2.23 -16.91
C GLU A 23 -16.33 -1.27 -17.50
N LYS A 24 -16.28 -0.02 -17.03
CA LYS A 24 -15.28 0.98 -17.45
C LYS A 24 -13.86 0.52 -17.10
N LEU A 25 -13.64 -0.03 -15.91
CA LEU A 25 -12.34 -0.55 -15.49
C LEU A 25 -11.88 -1.70 -16.36
N GLY A 26 -12.78 -2.67 -16.65
CA GLY A 26 -12.49 -3.78 -17.55
C GLY A 26 -12.13 -3.32 -18.96
N ALA A 27 -12.92 -2.40 -19.54
CA ALA A 27 -12.68 -1.84 -20.86
C ALA A 27 -11.36 -1.05 -20.97
N ALA A 28 -10.87 -0.49 -19.87
CA ALA A 28 -9.62 0.26 -19.83
C ALA A 28 -8.36 -0.60 -19.62
N GLY A 29 -8.53 -1.93 -19.40
CA GLY A 29 -7.42 -2.86 -19.24
C GLY A 29 -7.16 -3.34 -17.80
N CYS A 30 -8.09 -3.09 -16.86
CA CYS A 30 -8.00 -3.61 -15.49
C CYS A 30 -8.60 -5.03 -15.38
N THR A 31 -8.35 -5.89 -16.37
CA THR A 31 -8.87 -7.27 -16.43
C THR A 31 -8.08 -8.23 -15.52
N ASP A 32 -6.95 -7.80 -15.02
CA ASP A 32 -6.06 -8.48 -14.10
C ASP A 32 -6.26 -8.02 -12.63
N ALA A 33 -7.41 -7.38 -12.36
CA ALA A 33 -7.78 -6.90 -11.05
C ALA A 33 -9.12 -7.50 -10.58
N LEU A 34 -9.14 -7.90 -9.30
CA LEU A 34 -10.40 -8.12 -8.58
C LEU A 34 -10.93 -6.78 -8.08
N VAL A 35 -12.14 -6.41 -8.49
CA VAL A 35 -12.74 -5.11 -8.15
C VAL A 35 -13.71 -5.26 -7.01
N GLY A 36 -13.43 -4.58 -5.89
CA GLY A 36 -14.29 -4.49 -4.72
C GLY A 36 -15.00 -3.14 -4.63
N VAL A 37 -16.33 -3.15 -4.69
CA VAL A 37 -17.21 -1.96 -4.58
C VAL A 37 -18.08 -2.08 -3.34
N GLY A 38 -17.47 -1.99 -2.15
CA GLY A 38 -18.18 -2.20 -0.88
C GLY A 38 -18.81 -0.93 -0.29
N THR A 39 -18.17 0.21 -0.46
CA THR A 39 -18.62 1.50 0.10
C THR A 39 -18.91 2.47 -1.03
N PRO A 40 -20.09 3.14 -1.04
CA PRO A 40 -20.41 4.14 -2.07
C PRO A 40 -19.29 5.18 -2.21
N GLY A 41 -18.95 5.51 -3.46
CA GLY A 41 -17.88 6.47 -3.78
C GLY A 41 -16.46 5.95 -3.53
N ARG A 42 -16.29 4.65 -3.30
CA ARG A 42 -14.97 4.02 -3.14
C ARG A 42 -14.87 2.72 -3.92
N VAL A 43 -13.68 2.45 -4.43
CA VAL A 43 -13.34 1.19 -5.09
C VAL A 43 -11.96 0.73 -4.64
N ALA A 44 -11.83 -0.57 -4.42
CA ALA A 44 -10.55 -1.26 -4.21
C ALA A 44 -10.29 -2.20 -5.39
N LEU A 45 -9.07 -2.21 -5.88
CA LEU A 45 -8.65 -3.10 -6.95
C LEU A 45 -7.44 -3.90 -6.46
N ASP A 46 -7.62 -5.22 -6.37
CA ASP A 46 -6.55 -6.16 -6.04
C ASP A 46 -5.98 -6.71 -7.35
N PHE A 47 -4.82 -6.20 -7.73
CA PHE A 47 -4.13 -6.55 -8.98
C PHE A 47 -3.20 -7.74 -8.82
N THR A 48 -3.16 -8.59 -9.86
CA THR A 48 -2.07 -9.53 -10.15
C THR A 48 -1.51 -9.17 -11.52
N ARG A 49 -0.59 -8.21 -11.57
CA ARG A 49 -0.13 -7.59 -12.82
C ARG A 49 1.30 -7.95 -13.18
N ALA A 50 1.48 -8.40 -14.42
CA ALA A 50 2.79 -8.62 -15.01
C ALA A 50 3.55 -7.29 -15.23
N GLY A 51 4.84 -7.28 -14.93
CA GLY A 51 5.71 -6.12 -15.14
C GLY A 51 7.20 -6.48 -15.07
N LYS A 52 8.05 -5.56 -15.51
CA LYS A 52 9.51 -5.66 -15.36
C LYS A 52 9.96 -5.29 -13.96
N SER A 53 9.13 -4.55 -13.22
CA SER A 53 9.32 -4.16 -11.83
C SER A 53 7.97 -3.82 -11.19
N ALA A 54 7.88 -3.84 -9.86
CA ALA A 54 6.70 -3.39 -9.13
C ALA A 54 6.31 -1.95 -9.50
N LYS A 55 7.30 -1.06 -9.65
CA LYS A 55 7.08 0.33 -10.11
C LYS A 55 6.35 0.40 -11.46
N GLU A 56 6.74 -0.42 -12.43
CA GLU A 56 6.09 -0.46 -13.74
C GLU A 56 4.67 -1.00 -13.63
N ALA A 57 4.47 -2.12 -12.93
CA ALA A 57 3.16 -2.74 -12.73
C ALA A 57 2.18 -1.75 -12.08
N VAL A 58 2.56 -1.14 -10.97
CA VAL A 58 1.72 -0.17 -10.26
C VAL A 58 1.47 1.09 -11.10
N ARG A 59 2.48 1.63 -11.79
CA ARG A 59 2.34 2.81 -12.65
C ARG A 59 1.35 2.56 -13.79
N THR A 60 1.40 1.40 -14.43
CA THR A 60 0.47 1.06 -15.51
C THR A 60 -0.95 0.87 -14.98
N ALA A 61 -1.13 0.23 -13.83
CA ALA A 61 -2.42 0.10 -13.17
C ALA A 61 -3.05 1.47 -12.85
N LEU A 62 -2.27 2.36 -12.24
CA LEU A 62 -2.72 3.74 -11.96
C LEU A 62 -3.16 4.49 -13.22
N ARG A 63 -2.43 4.32 -14.32
CA ARG A 63 -2.79 4.92 -15.61
C ARG A 63 -4.10 4.37 -16.15
N ASP A 64 -4.29 3.05 -16.10
CA ASP A 64 -5.48 2.39 -16.63
C ASP A 64 -6.72 2.78 -15.81
N VAL A 65 -6.62 2.82 -14.48
CA VAL A 65 -7.71 3.31 -13.60
C VAL A 65 -8.06 4.77 -13.92
N ARG A 66 -7.07 5.66 -14.05
CA ARG A 66 -7.33 7.08 -14.37
C ARG A 66 -7.94 7.28 -15.77
N LYS A 67 -7.61 6.39 -16.71
CA LYS A 67 -8.23 6.36 -18.06
C LYS A 67 -9.69 5.91 -17.98
N ALA A 68 -9.98 4.89 -17.15
CA ALA A 68 -11.32 4.37 -16.96
C ALA A 68 -12.23 5.40 -16.27
N ILE A 69 -11.70 6.02 -15.22
CA ILE A 69 -12.45 6.91 -14.33
C ILE A 69 -11.65 8.20 -14.13
N PRO A 70 -11.78 9.18 -15.04
CA PRO A 70 -11.20 10.50 -14.87
C PRO A 70 -11.68 11.13 -13.57
N GLY A 71 -10.74 11.61 -12.74
CA GLY A 71 -11.06 12.17 -11.42
C GLY A 71 -11.02 11.16 -10.27
N ALA A 72 -10.74 9.88 -10.51
CA ALA A 72 -10.48 8.94 -9.43
C ALA A 72 -9.22 9.35 -8.64
N GLU A 73 -9.37 9.50 -7.33
CA GLU A 73 -8.29 9.91 -6.42
C GLU A 73 -7.74 8.69 -5.68
N LEU A 74 -6.43 8.43 -5.80
CA LEU A 74 -5.78 7.37 -5.03
C LEU A 74 -5.87 7.71 -3.54
N VAL A 75 -6.45 6.80 -2.76
CA VAL A 75 -6.55 6.92 -1.29
C VAL A 75 -5.42 6.17 -0.61
N GLU A 76 -5.11 4.96 -1.10
CA GLU A 76 -4.09 4.09 -0.51
C GLU A 76 -3.56 3.14 -1.57
N ALA A 77 -2.25 2.87 -1.51
CA ALA A 77 -1.62 1.76 -2.18
C ALA A 77 -1.19 0.72 -1.13
N GLY A 78 -1.41 -0.56 -1.41
CA GLY A 78 -1.07 -1.67 -0.53
C GLY A 78 -0.32 -2.78 -1.25
N PRO A 79 0.36 -3.63 -0.45
CA PRO A 79 0.47 -3.59 1.01
C PRO A 79 1.48 -2.54 1.52
N ASP A 80 1.09 -1.76 2.54
CA ASP A 80 1.97 -0.78 3.17
C ASP A 80 1.70 -0.62 4.67
N PHE A 81 0.52 -0.08 5.05
CA PHE A 81 0.16 0.09 6.46
C PHE A 81 -0.23 -1.25 7.08
N VAL A 82 0.60 -1.74 7.99
CA VAL A 82 0.43 -3.06 8.60
C VAL A 82 0.41 -3.00 10.11
N GLY A 83 -0.51 -3.77 10.70
CA GLY A 83 -0.53 -4.06 12.13
C GLY A 83 0.20 -5.36 12.44
N VAL A 84 0.23 -5.73 13.73
CA VAL A 84 0.87 -6.99 14.19
C VAL A 84 0.29 -8.23 13.51
N THR A 85 -1.00 -8.21 13.19
CA THR A 85 -1.66 -9.35 12.51
C THR A 85 -1.14 -9.51 11.09
N ASP A 86 -1.10 -8.43 10.34
CA ASP A 86 -0.66 -8.44 8.94
C ASP A 86 0.83 -8.83 8.86
N VAL A 87 1.66 -8.27 9.75
CA VAL A 87 3.09 -8.65 9.86
C VAL A 87 3.24 -10.15 10.15
N ALA A 88 2.38 -10.70 11.01
CA ALA A 88 2.42 -12.13 11.34
C ALA A 88 2.07 -13.00 10.13
N GLU A 89 1.09 -12.59 9.31
CA GLU A 89 0.69 -13.26 8.08
C GLU A 89 1.84 -13.24 7.06
N TYR A 90 2.41 -12.07 6.76
CA TYR A 90 3.54 -11.95 5.82
C TYR A 90 4.79 -12.71 6.30
N ALA A 91 5.03 -12.77 7.61
CA ALA A 91 6.15 -13.49 8.18
C ALA A 91 5.90 -15.00 8.38
N GLY A 92 4.68 -15.49 8.12
CA GLY A 92 4.30 -16.89 8.33
C GLY A 92 4.37 -17.35 9.79
N VAL A 93 4.01 -16.46 10.73
CA VAL A 93 4.07 -16.74 12.17
C VAL A 93 2.83 -16.28 12.92
N THR A 94 2.77 -16.57 14.23
CA THR A 94 1.68 -16.08 15.07
C THR A 94 1.87 -14.63 15.47
N ARG A 95 0.78 -13.92 15.72
CA ARG A 95 0.78 -12.55 16.29
C ARG A 95 1.58 -12.46 17.58
N GLN A 96 1.51 -13.50 18.42
CA GLN A 96 2.24 -13.55 19.67
C GLN A 96 3.76 -13.60 19.44
N ASN A 97 4.19 -14.31 18.40
CA ASN A 97 5.60 -14.34 18.00
C ASN A 97 6.08 -12.93 17.57
N ILE A 98 5.31 -12.22 16.74
CA ILE A 98 5.65 -10.85 16.35
C ILE A 98 5.71 -9.91 17.55
N ARG A 99 4.74 -9.96 18.46
CA ARG A 99 4.78 -9.16 19.71
C ARG A 99 6.03 -9.43 20.52
N LYS A 100 6.42 -10.71 20.66
CA LYS A 100 7.67 -11.08 21.34
C LYS A 100 8.89 -10.51 20.62
N LEU A 101 8.94 -10.59 19.29
CA LEU A 101 10.03 -10.02 18.50
C LEU A 101 10.16 -8.50 18.71
N ILE A 102 9.05 -7.76 18.66
CA ILE A 102 9.03 -6.31 18.92
C ILE A 102 9.61 -5.97 20.29
N VAL A 103 9.21 -6.70 21.32
CA VAL A 103 9.70 -6.47 22.70
C VAL A 103 11.17 -6.82 22.83
N VAL A 104 11.60 -7.98 22.33
CA VAL A 104 12.99 -8.45 22.43
C VAL A 104 13.94 -7.58 21.62
N HIS A 105 13.46 -7.02 20.51
CA HIS A 105 14.23 -6.19 19.58
C HIS A 105 13.81 -4.72 19.59
N SER A 106 13.33 -4.22 20.73
CA SER A 106 12.82 -2.85 20.86
C SER A 106 13.82 -1.76 20.43
N ASN A 107 15.12 -2.05 20.48
CA ASN A 107 16.16 -1.10 20.09
C ASN A 107 16.43 -1.02 18.59
N ASP A 108 16.07 -2.04 17.82
CA ASP A 108 16.41 -2.15 16.40
C ASP A 108 15.24 -2.57 15.51
N PHE A 109 14.11 -2.99 16.09
CA PHE A 109 12.88 -3.16 15.32
C PHE A 109 12.39 -1.79 14.78
N PRO A 110 11.87 -1.70 13.55
CA PRO A 110 11.41 -0.42 13.00
C PRO A 110 10.43 0.28 13.94
N PRO A 111 10.56 1.60 14.14
CA PRO A 111 9.57 2.34 14.92
C PRO A 111 8.22 2.32 14.19
N ALA A 112 7.14 2.24 14.95
CA ALA A 112 5.80 2.39 14.41
C ALA A 112 5.61 3.81 13.87
N ILE A 113 4.90 3.95 12.72
CA ILE A 113 4.47 5.26 12.20
C ILE A 113 3.32 5.85 13.01
N HIS A 114 2.58 5.00 13.71
CA HIS A 114 1.59 5.34 14.70
C HIS A 114 1.62 4.30 15.81
N ASP A 115 1.68 4.76 17.05
CA ASP A 115 1.65 3.93 18.24
C ASP A 115 0.53 4.40 19.17
N GLY A 116 -0.65 3.78 19.05
CA GLY A 116 -1.85 4.09 19.81
C GLY A 116 -2.55 2.82 20.28
N SER A 117 -3.87 2.76 20.18
CA SER A 117 -4.66 1.54 20.47
C SER A 117 -4.26 0.35 19.59
N ALA A 118 -3.76 0.64 18.37
CA ALA A 118 -3.10 -0.30 17.49
C ALA A 118 -1.85 0.36 16.92
N SER A 119 -0.71 -0.34 17.02
CA SER A 119 0.52 0.11 16.38
C SER A 119 0.50 -0.23 14.90
N VAL A 120 1.00 0.69 14.06
CA VAL A 120 1.03 0.56 12.59
C VAL A 120 2.44 0.85 12.09
N TRP A 121 2.90 0.05 11.16
CA TRP A 121 4.21 0.16 10.49
C TRP A 121 4.06 0.28 8.99
N HIS A 122 5.08 0.81 8.33
CA HIS A 122 5.29 0.54 6.91
C HIS A 122 5.80 -0.88 6.72
N LEU A 123 5.13 -1.68 5.91
CA LEU A 123 5.53 -3.06 5.63
C LEU A 123 6.96 -3.13 5.08
N ALA A 124 7.34 -2.22 4.20
CA ALA A 124 8.69 -2.15 3.63
C ALA A 124 9.79 -2.08 4.72
N ALA A 125 9.57 -1.30 5.78
CA ALA A 125 10.51 -1.20 6.89
C ALA A 125 10.64 -2.52 7.67
N VAL A 126 9.51 -3.18 7.91
CA VAL A 126 9.49 -4.47 8.62
C VAL A 126 10.13 -5.58 7.78
N LEU A 127 9.82 -5.65 6.48
CA LEU A 127 10.43 -6.62 5.57
C LEU A 127 11.94 -6.41 5.43
N LYS A 128 12.37 -5.15 5.35
CA LYS A 128 13.81 -4.81 5.35
C LYS A 128 14.49 -5.31 6.62
N TRP A 129 13.89 -5.09 7.79
CA TRP A 129 14.43 -5.57 9.06
C TRP A 129 14.59 -7.10 9.09
N PHE A 130 13.58 -7.87 8.60
CA PHE A 130 13.69 -9.33 8.49
C PHE A 130 14.80 -9.76 7.52
N LYS A 131 14.92 -9.09 6.37
CA LYS A 131 15.93 -9.36 5.35
C LYS A 131 17.34 -9.11 5.88
N ASP A 132 17.56 -7.95 6.50
CA ASP A 132 18.90 -7.55 7.01
C ASP A 132 19.39 -8.49 8.13
N ARG A 133 18.48 -9.05 8.92
CA ARG A 133 18.82 -10.04 9.96
C ARG A 133 18.94 -11.47 9.43
N GLY A 134 18.51 -11.75 8.24
CA GLY A 134 18.50 -13.10 7.67
C GLY A 134 17.62 -14.09 8.47
N THR A 135 16.70 -13.58 9.28
CA THR A 135 15.88 -14.40 10.17
C THR A 135 14.70 -15.04 9.48
N ARG A 136 14.27 -14.46 8.34
CA ARG A 136 13.14 -14.93 7.55
C ARG A 136 13.38 -14.67 6.07
N PRO A 137 12.94 -15.59 5.19
CA PRO A 137 12.89 -15.29 3.76
C PRO A 137 11.88 -14.18 3.51
N VAL A 138 12.27 -13.19 2.73
CA VAL A 138 11.39 -12.12 2.25
C VAL A 138 11.26 -12.32 0.75
N GLU A 139 10.04 -12.43 0.29
CA GLU A 139 9.74 -12.60 -1.13
C GLU A 139 10.10 -11.30 -1.86
N PRO A 140 10.93 -11.37 -2.93
CA PRO A 140 11.47 -10.18 -3.59
C PRO A 140 10.38 -9.27 -4.20
N THR A 141 9.33 -9.86 -4.81
CA THR A 141 8.24 -9.09 -5.43
C THR A 141 7.41 -8.37 -4.37
N LEU A 142 7.17 -8.99 -3.21
CA LEU A 142 6.51 -8.37 -2.07
C LEU A 142 7.31 -7.17 -1.55
N MET A 143 8.63 -7.31 -1.43
CA MET A 143 9.50 -6.22 -0.98
C MET A 143 9.44 -5.03 -1.94
N GLU A 144 9.57 -5.29 -3.25
CA GLU A 144 9.46 -4.23 -4.27
C GLU A 144 8.10 -3.52 -4.23
N VAL A 145 7.01 -4.28 -4.09
CA VAL A 145 5.64 -3.72 -4.02
C VAL A 145 5.47 -2.88 -2.75
N ALA A 146 5.89 -3.39 -1.60
CA ALA A 146 5.79 -2.65 -0.34
C ALA A 146 6.56 -1.32 -0.38
N GLU A 147 7.76 -1.30 -0.99
CA GLU A 147 8.52 -0.06 -1.19
C GLU A 147 7.79 0.94 -2.09
N VAL A 148 7.22 0.47 -3.21
CA VAL A 148 6.45 1.34 -4.12
C VAL A 148 5.18 1.86 -3.45
N ALA A 149 4.45 1.02 -2.72
CA ALA A 149 3.24 1.40 -1.99
C ALA A 149 3.54 2.46 -0.92
N MET A 150 4.57 2.25 -0.12
CA MET A 150 5.04 3.23 0.88
C MET A 150 5.34 4.59 0.23
N HIS A 151 6.11 4.61 -0.86
CA HIS A 151 6.45 5.85 -1.55
C HIS A 151 5.21 6.57 -2.10
N LEU A 152 4.25 5.83 -2.66
CA LEU A 152 2.99 6.42 -3.15
C LEU A 152 2.16 7.02 -2.03
N ASN A 153 2.02 6.33 -0.91
CA ASN A 153 1.25 6.79 0.24
C ASN A 153 1.87 8.04 0.87
N ILE A 154 3.19 8.04 1.08
CA ILE A 154 3.91 9.21 1.58
C ILE A 154 3.79 10.38 0.60
N THR A 155 4.04 10.16 -0.71
CA THR A 155 3.90 11.20 -1.73
C THR A 155 2.50 11.78 -1.79
N ARG A 156 1.46 10.94 -1.62
CA ARG A 156 0.08 11.43 -1.54
C ARG A 156 -0.14 12.30 -0.30
N GLN A 157 0.41 11.89 0.84
CA GLN A 157 0.27 12.63 2.10
C GLN A 157 0.98 13.98 2.05
N THR A 158 2.12 14.09 1.36
CA THR A 158 2.82 15.38 1.22
C THR A 158 1.98 16.46 0.52
N LYS A 159 1.00 16.06 -0.32
CA LYS A 159 0.07 17.00 -0.94
C LYS A 159 -0.87 17.69 0.05
N LEU A 160 -1.00 17.18 1.26
CA LEU A 160 -1.79 17.76 2.33
C LEU A 160 -0.99 18.81 3.13
N LEU A 161 0.32 18.89 2.92
CA LEU A 161 1.19 19.78 3.68
C LEU A 161 1.11 21.21 3.15
N SER A 162 1.11 22.18 4.08
CA SER A 162 1.39 23.57 3.75
C SER A 162 2.88 23.68 3.34
N PRO A 163 3.20 24.19 2.13
CA PRO A 163 4.59 24.30 1.70
C PRO A 163 5.46 25.17 2.63
N ARG A 164 4.86 26.19 3.26
CA ARG A 164 5.54 27.05 4.22
C ARG A 164 5.88 26.29 5.49
N LEU A 165 4.89 25.65 6.10
CA LEU A 165 5.08 24.90 7.36
C LEU A 165 6.02 23.70 7.16
N TYR A 166 5.93 23.03 6.01
CA TYR A 166 6.85 21.93 5.66
C TYR A 166 8.31 22.38 5.72
N LYS A 167 8.64 23.51 5.05
CA LYS A 167 10.02 24.06 5.04
C LYS A 167 10.50 24.50 6.43
N GLU A 168 9.60 24.94 7.30
CA GLU A 168 9.94 25.33 8.68
C GLU A 168 10.22 24.11 9.58
N LEU A 169 9.53 22.98 9.35
CA LEU A 169 9.61 21.78 10.17
C LEU A 169 10.61 20.73 9.66
N GLU A 170 10.89 20.69 8.36
CA GLU A 170 11.80 19.71 7.75
C GLU A 170 13.19 19.63 8.45
N PRO A 171 13.82 20.72 8.90
CA PRO A 171 15.08 20.66 9.62
C PRO A 171 15.00 20.11 11.05
N LEU A 172 13.78 19.89 11.56
CA LEU A 172 13.55 19.43 12.93
C LEU A 172 13.36 17.90 13.05
N VAL A 173 13.34 17.17 11.92
CA VAL A 173 13.10 15.72 11.84
C VAL A 173 14.29 14.96 11.30
#